data_3e673824b30a2b9a57b2ed2cc857ca56
#
_entry.id   3e673824b30a2b9a57b2ed2cc857ca56
#
_cell.length_a   1.000
_cell.length_b   1.000
_cell.length_c   1.000
_cell.angle_alpha   90.00
_cell.angle_beta   90.00
_cell.angle_gamma   90.00
#
_symmetry.space_group_name_H-M   'P 1'
#
loop_
_entity.id
_entity.type
_entity.pdbx_description
1 polymer ?
#
loop_
_entity_poly.entity_id
_entity_poly.type
_entity_poly.pdbx_seq_one_letter_code
_entity_poly.pdbx_strand_id
1 'polypeptide(L)'
;MRYHILKLTTGEEIVCQVTKETDTHTSVKKPLKVHTIPRFVESGIVESLALIRWVRPYTDEDTVEVKNNHILYCAKTSTGLSTFYEKQLFV
;
A
#
# COMPACT_ATOMS: atom_id res chain seq x y z
N MET A 1 3.34 9.52 -13.00
CA MET A 1 2.47 9.46 -11.82
C MET A 1 3.24 8.90 -10.63
N ARG A 2 2.96 9.39 -9.46
CA ARG A 2 3.73 9.01 -8.29
C ARG A 2 2.89 8.21 -7.32
N TYR A 3 3.44 7.08 -6.92
CA TYR A 3 2.83 6.24 -5.91
C TYR A 3 3.68 6.31 -4.65
N HIS A 4 3.05 6.08 -3.52
CA HIS A 4 3.70 6.14 -2.22
C HIS A 4 3.46 4.86 -1.44
N ILE A 5 4.42 4.53 -0.60
CA ILE A 5 4.27 3.50 0.40
C ILE A 5 4.13 4.18 1.76
N LEU A 6 3.10 3.81 2.50
CA LEU A 6 2.88 4.28 3.85
C LEU A 6 3.11 3.13 4.82
N LYS A 7 3.89 3.37 5.85
CA LYS A 7 4.00 2.43 6.97
C LYS A 7 3.13 2.96 8.09
N LEU A 8 2.18 2.17 8.53
CA LEU A 8 1.25 2.56 9.58
C LEU A 8 1.73 2.06 10.95
N THR A 9 1.23 2.69 12.01
CA THR A 9 1.55 2.31 13.38
C THR A 9 1.10 0.89 13.72
N THR A 10 0.15 0.35 12.97
CA THR A 10 -0.29 -1.04 13.09
C THR A 10 0.72 -2.04 12.53
N GLY A 11 1.75 -1.57 11.82
CA GLY A 11 2.69 -2.41 11.09
C GLY A 11 2.31 -2.66 9.64
N GLU A 12 1.12 -2.25 9.23
CA GLU A 12 0.67 -2.41 7.84
C GLU A 12 1.45 -1.50 6.91
N GLU A 13 1.70 -1.99 5.70
CA GLU A 13 2.34 -1.21 4.63
C GLU A 13 1.35 -1.08 3.49
N ILE A 14 1.08 0.16 3.07
CA ILE A 14 0.03 0.49 2.12
C ILE A 14 0.66 1.18 0.92
N VAL A 15 0.41 0.66 -0.28
CA VAL A 15 0.77 1.31 -1.54
C VAL A 15 -0.44 2.06 -2.03
N CYS A 16 -0.27 3.32 -2.40
CA CYS A 16 -1.40 4.18 -2.73
C CYS A 16 -0.98 5.38 -3.56
N GLN A 17 -1.98 6.13 -3.99
CA GLN A 17 -1.81 7.45 -4.58
C GLN A 17 -2.17 8.48 -3.53
N VAL A 18 -1.22 9.29 -3.10
CA VAL A 18 -1.49 10.38 -2.16
C VAL A 18 -2.08 11.54 -2.94
N THR A 19 -3.28 11.95 -2.60
CA THR A 19 -4.02 13.00 -3.32
C THR A 19 -4.04 14.33 -2.57
N LYS A 20 -3.97 14.29 -1.25
CA LYS A 20 -4.03 15.50 -0.43
C LYS A 20 -3.39 15.25 0.92
N GLU A 21 -2.65 16.22 1.40
CA GLU A 21 -2.09 16.19 2.75
C GLU A 21 -2.55 17.44 3.50
N THR A 22 -2.99 17.25 4.74
CA THR A 22 -3.31 18.33 5.66
C THR A 22 -2.51 18.14 6.93
N ASP A 23 -2.65 19.05 7.89
CA ASP A 23 -1.95 18.95 9.17
C ASP A 23 -2.37 17.71 9.98
N THR A 24 -3.54 17.18 9.73
CA THR A 24 -4.12 16.08 10.52
C THR A 24 -4.34 14.80 9.72
N HIS A 25 -4.56 14.89 8.42
CA HIS A 25 -4.93 13.75 7.58
C HIS A 25 -4.17 13.73 6.27
N THR A 26 -3.99 12.53 5.75
CA THR A 26 -3.49 12.28 4.39
C THR A 26 -4.56 11.50 3.65
N SER A 27 -5.00 12.04 2.51
CA SER A 27 -5.98 11.37 1.65
C SER A 27 -5.24 10.50 0.64
N VAL A 28 -5.61 9.24 0.58
CA VAL A 28 -5.01 8.28 -0.33
C VAL A 28 -6.06 7.65 -1.21
N LYS A 29 -5.70 7.41 -2.47
CA LYS A 29 -6.58 6.80 -3.45
C LYS A 29 -6.06 5.42 -3.80
N LYS A 30 -7.01 4.48 -3.97
CA LYS A 30 -6.74 3.09 -4.36
C LYS A 30 -5.67 2.42 -3.49
N PRO A 31 -5.84 2.43 -2.17
CA PRO A 31 -4.85 1.82 -1.28
C PRO A 31 -4.89 0.30 -1.36
N LEU A 32 -3.72 -0.30 -1.52
CA LEU A 32 -3.54 -1.75 -1.46
C LEU A 32 -2.55 -2.07 -0.36
N LYS A 33 -2.87 -3.07 0.44
CA LYS A 33 -2.00 -3.54 1.50
C LYS A 33 -0.95 -4.48 0.92
N VAL A 34 0.31 -4.27 1.29
CA VAL A 34 1.39 -5.18 0.94
C VAL A 34 1.31 -6.41 1.84
N HIS A 35 1.25 -7.56 1.23
CA HIS A 35 1.22 -8.84 1.94
C HIS A 35 2.38 -9.70 1.46
N THR A 36 3.13 -10.26 2.41
CA THR A 36 4.27 -11.12 2.10
C THR A 36 3.86 -12.57 2.31
N ILE A 37 4.05 -13.39 1.28
CA ILE A 37 3.70 -14.81 1.32
C ILE A 37 5.00 -15.62 1.28
N PRO A 38 5.33 -16.39 2.32
CA PRO A 38 6.50 -17.26 2.30
C PRO A 38 6.27 -18.43 1.34
N ARG A 39 7.29 -18.78 0.57
CA ARG A 39 7.27 -19.90 -0.35
C ARG A 39 8.49 -20.78 -0.09
N PHE A 40 8.28 -22.07 -0.04
CA PHE A 40 9.34 -23.03 0.14
C PHE A 40 9.87 -23.47 -1.23
N VAL A 41 11.16 -23.31 -1.44
CA VAL A 41 11.87 -23.74 -2.62
C VAL A 41 13.07 -24.57 -2.21
N GLU A 42 13.72 -25.25 -3.16
CA GLU A 42 14.86 -26.12 -2.86
C GLU A 42 15.98 -25.43 -2.10
N SER A 43 16.24 -24.16 -2.41
CA SER A 43 17.31 -23.39 -1.78
C SER A 43 16.91 -22.77 -0.43
N GLY A 44 15.68 -23.01 0.05
CA GLY A 44 15.22 -22.46 1.31
C GLY A 44 13.85 -21.81 1.21
N ILE A 45 13.68 -20.70 1.93
CA ILE A 45 12.43 -19.95 1.94
C ILE A 45 12.62 -18.64 1.18
N VAL A 46 11.73 -18.36 0.23
CA VAL A 46 11.67 -17.07 -0.45
C VAL A 46 10.32 -16.42 -0.14
N GLU A 47 10.28 -15.11 -0.19
CA GLU A 47 9.06 -14.35 0.04
C GLU A 47 8.55 -13.77 -1.27
N SER A 48 7.24 -13.91 -1.49
CA SER A 48 6.55 -13.29 -2.62
C SER A 48 5.67 -12.16 -2.08
N LEU A 49 5.62 -11.06 -2.83
CA LEU A 49 4.74 -9.95 -2.49
C LEU A 49 3.39 -10.13 -3.16
N ALA A 50 2.33 -9.81 -2.42
CA ALA A 50 0.99 -9.67 -2.94
C ALA A 50 0.44 -8.33 -2.52
N LEU A 51 -0.41 -7.75 -3.35
CA LEU A 51 -1.14 -6.53 -3.02
C LEU A 51 -2.60 -6.87 -2.90
N ILE A 52 -3.18 -6.59 -1.73
CA ILE A 52 -4.58 -6.91 -1.45
C ILE A 52 -5.31 -5.63 -1.08
N ARG A 53 -6.62 -5.63 -1.28
CA ARG A 53 -7.45 -4.48 -0.93
C ARG A 53 -7.40 -4.23 0.57
N TRP A 54 -7.17 -2.98 0.94
CA TRP A 54 -6.99 -2.63 2.34
C TRP A 54 -8.30 -2.47 3.09
N VAL A 55 -9.25 -1.72 2.55
CA VAL A 55 -10.50 -1.40 3.25
C VAL A 55 -11.73 -2.05 2.65
N ARG A 56 -11.61 -2.70 1.53
CA ARG A 56 -12.71 -3.46 0.96
C ARG A 56 -12.78 -4.84 1.60
N PRO A 57 -13.97 -5.43 1.72
CA PRO A 57 -15.25 -5.02 1.15
C PRO A 57 -16.07 -4.06 2.02
N TYR A 58 -15.45 -3.37 2.97
CA TYR A 58 -16.16 -2.56 3.96
C TYR A 58 -16.67 -1.24 3.42
N THR A 59 -16.13 -0.78 2.30
CA THR A 59 -16.56 0.45 1.64
C THR A 59 -16.33 0.34 0.13
N ASP A 60 -17.16 1.05 -0.63
CA ASP A 60 -16.98 1.18 -2.07
C ASP A 60 -16.17 2.43 -2.44
N GLU A 61 -15.74 3.21 -1.46
CA GLU A 61 -14.96 4.41 -1.71
C GLU A 61 -13.53 4.07 -2.14
N ASP A 62 -13.04 4.78 -3.15
CA ASP A 62 -11.66 4.67 -3.62
C ASP A 62 -10.69 5.50 -2.82
N THR A 63 -11.18 6.53 -2.16
CA THR A 63 -10.37 7.49 -1.41
C THR A 63 -10.61 7.31 0.08
N VAL A 64 -9.52 7.19 0.82
CA VAL A 64 -9.56 6.99 2.27
C VAL A 64 -8.70 8.07 2.92
N GLU A 65 -9.20 8.63 4.02
CA GLU A 65 -8.43 9.57 4.82
C GLU A 65 -7.75 8.82 5.97
N VAL A 66 -6.42 8.98 6.06
CA VAL A 66 -5.61 8.37 7.11
C VAL A 66 -5.11 9.45 8.03
N LYS A 67 -5.31 9.29 9.32
CA LYS A 67 -4.79 10.26 10.30
C LYS A 67 -3.26 10.22 10.31
N ASN A 68 -2.63 11.39 10.25
CA ASN A 68 -1.17 11.49 10.17
C ASN A 68 -0.47 10.86 11.36
N ASN A 69 -1.08 10.86 12.54
CA ASN A 69 -0.50 10.24 13.72
C ASN A 69 -0.44 8.71 13.66
N HIS A 70 -1.08 8.10 12.65
CA HIS A 70 -1.00 6.67 12.39
C HIS A 70 0.01 6.32 11.30
N ILE A 71 0.64 7.31 10.70
CA ILE A 71 1.64 7.10 9.64
C ILE A 71 3.03 7.23 10.23
N LEU A 72 3.81 6.15 10.22
CA LEU A 72 5.20 6.17 10.67
C LEU A 72 6.11 6.81 9.64
N TYR A 73 5.90 6.49 8.36
CA TYR A 73 6.62 7.13 7.27
C TYR A 73 5.82 7.04 5.98
N CYS A 74 6.15 7.94 5.07
CA CYS A 74 5.61 7.98 3.72
C CYS A 74 6.79 8.18 2.78
N ALA A 75 6.92 7.31 1.79
CA ALA A 75 8.00 7.37 0.83
C ALA A 75 7.49 7.05 -0.57
N LYS A 76 8.22 7.50 -1.58
CA LYS A 76 7.90 7.12 -2.96
C LYS A 76 8.21 5.66 -3.16
N THR A 77 7.36 4.97 -3.92
CA THR A 77 7.59 3.56 -4.25
C THR A 77 8.79 3.40 -5.17
N SER A 78 9.44 2.24 -5.07
CA SER A 78 10.45 1.84 -6.05
C SER A 78 9.81 1.63 -7.42
N THR A 79 10.61 1.62 -8.48
CA THR A 79 10.11 1.37 -9.83
C THR A 79 9.44 0.00 -9.92
N GLY A 80 10.03 -1.02 -9.32
CA GLY A 80 9.46 -2.37 -9.33
C GLY A 80 8.11 -2.44 -8.64
N LEU A 81 7.99 -1.81 -7.47
CA LEU A 81 6.72 -1.79 -6.74
C LEU A 81 5.67 -0.97 -7.49
N SER A 82 6.05 0.15 -8.09
CA SER A 82 5.14 0.96 -8.90
C SER A 82 4.56 0.16 -10.06
N THR A 83 5.40 -0.58 -10.77
CA THR A 83 4.96 -1.42 -11.88
C THR A 83 4.01 -2.52 -11.41
N PHE A 84 4.31 -3.15 -10.30
CA PHE A 84 3.47 -4.19 -9.72
C PHE A 84 2.11 -3.63 -9.29
N TYR A 85 2.12 -2.49 -8.62
CA TYR A 85 0.90 -1.80 -8.20
C TYR A 85 0.01 -1.44 -9.39
N GLU A 86 0.58 -0.87 -10.46
CA GLU A 86 -0.17 -0.53 -11.66
C GLU A 86 -0.84 -1.77 -12.28
N LYS A 87 -0.13 -2.88 -12.33
CA LYS A 87 -0.71 -4.13 -12.85
C LYS A 87 -1.89 -4.61 -12.02
N GLN A 88 -1.83 -4.44 -10.70
CA GLN A 88 -2.93 -4.83 -9.83
C GLN A 88 -4.16 -3.94 -10.00
N LEU A 89 -3.96 -2.66 -10.32
CA LEU A 89 -5.06 -1.72 -10.51
C LEU A 89 -5.88 -2.00 -11.77
N PHE A 90 -5.25 -2.60 -12.78
CA PHE A 90 -5.88 -2.81 -14.07
C PHE A 90 -6.23 -4.28 -14.36
N VAL A 91 -6.21 -5.10 -13.34
CA VAL A 91 -6.61 -6.50 -13.44
C VAL A 91 -8.09 -6.68 -13.10
#